data_a8e020b99e1d1b1b40b1e9dbb15902b5
#
_entry.id   a8e020b99e1d1b1b40b1e9dbb15902b5
#
_cell.length_a   1.000
_cell.length_b   1.000
_cell.length_c   1.000
_cell.angle_alpha   90.00
_cell.angle_beta   90.00
_cell.angle_gamma   90.00
#
_symmetry.space_group_name_H-M   'P 1'
#
loop_
_entity.id
_entity.type
_entity.pdbx_description
1 polymer ?
#
loop_
_entity_poly.entity_id
_entity_poly.type
_entity_poly.pdbx_seq_one_letter_code
_entity_poly.pdbx_strand_id
1 'polypeptide(L)'
;VSXXXXKKIGEYIKPAAGFTIIATANTKGKGSDDGRFIGTNVLNEAFLERFPVTFEQEYPTPAVENKMLRATCEALNVPLTGDVEQFIAYLCDWADIVRKTFKDGGIDEIISTRRLVHIIRAYAIFGKKMMAVEMCLNRFDEETKSSFIQLYTKLDGETDAE
;
A
#
# COMPACT_ATOMS: atom_id res chain seq x y z
N VAL A 1 -32.09 -11.12 5.18
CA VAL A 1 -30.95 -10.41 5.80
C VAL A 1 -30.87 -10.81 7.26
N SER A 2 -29.72 -11.34 7.65
CA SER A 2 -29.52 -11.83 9.04
C SER A 2 -29.16 -10.69 10.01
N UNK A 3 -29.54 -10.71 11.16
CA UNK A 3 -29.32 -9.86 12.18
C UNK A 3 -27.95 -9.92 12.61
N UNK A 4 -27.55 -9.20 12.95
CA UNK A 4 -26.43 -9.23 13.35
C UNK A 4 -26.38 -9.57 14.70
N UNK A 5 -26.02 -10.07 14.94
CA UNK A 5 -25.98 -10.52 16.10
C UNK A 5 -24.90 -10.00 16.75
N UNK A 6 -24.87 -9.50 17.25
CA UNK A 6 -24.19 -9.16 17.88
C UNK A 6 -23.92 -9.95 18.81
N LYS A 7 -23.25 -10.83 18.90
CA LYS A 7 -22.87 -11.90 19.83
C LYS A 7 -22.23 -11.39 21.13
N LYS A 8 -21.50 -10.32 21.02
CA LYS A 8 -20.85 -9.72 22.22
C LYS A 8 -21.83 -9.12 23.22
N ILE A 9 -22.97 -8.65 22.75
CA ILE A 9 -23.98 -8.01 23.61
C ILE A 9 -25.28 -8.82 23.67
N GLY A 10 -25.38 -9.91 22.91
CA GLY A 10 -26.55 -10.78 22.91
C GLY A 10 -27.80 -10.15 22.32
N GLU A 11 -27.67 -9.08 21.55
CA GLU A 11 -28.80 -8.40 20.92
C GLU A 11 -28.91 -8.72 19.44
N TYR A 12 -30.16 -8.80 18.98
CA TYR A 12 -30.48 -8.92 17.55
C TYR A 12 -30.90 -7.54 17.05
N ILE A 13 -30.14 -7.03 16.08
CA ILE A 13 -30.45 -5.75 15.46
C ILE A 13 -30.98 -6.03 14.05
N LYS A 14 -32.19 -5.57 13.77
CA LYS A 14 -32.79 -5.68 12.45
C LYS A 14 -32.32 -4.53 11.60
N PRO A 15 -31.68 -4.81 10.45
CA PRO A 15 -31.22 -3.71 9.58
C PRO A 15 -32.40 -2.95 8.96
N ALA A 16 -32.21 -1.65 8.77
CA ALA A 16 -33.18 -0.80 8.09
C ALA A 16 -33.27 -1.17 6.60
N ALA A 17 -34.34 -0.76 5.95
CA ALA A 17 -34.50 -0.95 4.51
C ALA A 17 -33.34 -0.25 3.76
N GLY A 18 -32.75 -0.96 2.80
CA GLY A 18 -31.62 -0.45 2.02
C GLY A 18 -30.25 -0.61 2.66
N PHE A 19 -30.18 -1.18 3.87
CA PHE A 19 -28.88 -1.46 4.53
C PHE A 19 -28.07 -2.43 3.69
N THR A 20 -26.78 -2.12 3.53
CA THR A 20 -25.81 -3.02 2.89
C THR A 20 -24.49 -2.99 3.63
N ILE A 21 -23.65 -3.97 3.37
CA ILE A 21 -22.32 -4.09 4.00
C ILE A 21 -21.27 -4.13 2.89
N ILE A 22 -20.25 -3.29 3.03
CA ILE A 22 -19.04 -3.36 2.21
C ILE A 22 -17.89 -3.68 3.16
N ALA A 23 -17.13 -4.71 2.83
CA ALA A 23 -16.00 -5.15 3.64
C ALA A 23 -14.71 -5.09 2.83
N THR A 24 -13.58 -4.86 3.50
CA THR A 24 -12.25 -4.95 2.89
C THR A 24 -11.43 -5.98 3.64
N ALA A 25 -10.59 -6.69 2.91
CA ALA A 25 -9.70 -7.70 3.48
C ALA A 25 -8.42 -7.79 2.63
N ASN A 26 -7.32 -8.17 3.26
CA ASN A 26 -6.04 -8.33 2.55
C ASN A 26 -5.92 -9.70 1.86
N THR A 27 -6.75 -10.68 2.22
CA THR A 27 -6.61 -12.07 1.78
C THR A 27 -7.92 -12.70 1.31
N LYS A 28 -8.91 -11.92 0.92
CA LYS A 28 -10.26 -12.40 0.56
C LYS A 28 -10.93 -13.20 1.70
N GLY A 29 -10.43 -13.02 2.95
CA GLY A 29 -10.96 -13.70 4.12
C GLY A 29 -10.44 -15.11 4.32
N LYS A 30 -9.57 -15.61 3.47
CA LYS A 30 -9.05 -16.99 3.52
C LYS A 30 -7.73 -17.11 4.30
N GLY A 31 -7.22 -16.00 4.82
CA GLY A 31 -5.92 -15.97 5.49
C GLY A 31 -4.78 -15.97 4.49
N SER A 32 -3.56 -16.07 4.97
CA SER A 32 -2.36 -16.10 4.14
C SER A 32 -1.77 -17.51 4.13
N ASP A 33 -1.84 -18.18 2.99
CA ASP A 33 -1.33 -19.54 2.84
C ASP A 33 0.21 -19.58 2.87
N ASP A 34 0.86 -18.49 2.47
CA ASP A 34 2.33 -18.39 2.40
C ASP A 34 2.93 -17.57 3.56
N GLY A 35 2.12 -17.15 4.54
CA GLY A 35 2.58 -16.41 5.70
C GLY A 35 2.93 -14.94 5.45
N ARG A 36 2.77 -14.46 4.21
CA ARG A 36 3.17 -13.09 3.83
C ARG A 36 2.34 -12.00 4.50
N PHE A 37 1.12 -12.33 4.93
CA PHE A 37 0.22 -11.40 5.64
C PHE A 37 -0.01 -11.91 7.06
N ILE A 38 1.01 -11.77 7.89
CA ILE A 38 1.00 -12.20 9.29
C ILE A 38 -0.14 -11.48 10.04
N GLY A 39 -0.87 -12.23 10.86
CA GLY A 39 -1.98 -11.71 11.65
C GLY A 39 -3.34 -11.78 10.98
N THR A 40 -3.41 -12.29 9.73
CA THR A 40 -4.70 -12.50 9.08
C THR A 40 -5.34 -13.80 9.58
N ASN A 41 -6.64 -13.77 9.83
CA ASN A 41 -7.41 -14.92 10.27
C ASN A 41 -8.28 -15.45 9.14
N VAL A 42 -8.41 -16.76 9.06
CA VAL A 42 -9.34 -17.41 8.12
C VAL A 42 -10.76 -17.14 8.61
N LEU A 43 -11.57 -16.53 7.76
CA LEU A 43 -12.99 -16.30 8.04
C LEU A 43 -13.80 -17.55 7.68
N ASN A 44 -14.87 -17.76 8.43
CA ASN A 44 -15.80 -18.87 8.18
C ASN A 44 -16.38 -18.77 6.77
N GLU A 45 -16.37 -19.87 6.02
CA GLU A 45 -16.86 -19.92 4.64
C GLU A 45 -18.33 -19.48 4.55
N ALA A 46 -19.16 -19.90 5.50
CA ALA A 46 -20.57 -19.50 5.55
C ALA A 46 -20.75 -17.99 5.74
N PHE A 47 -19.77 -17.33 6.36
CA PHE A 47 -19.76 -15.86 6.48
C PHE A 47 -19.38 -15.23 5.13
N LEU A 48 -18.35 -15.78 4.46
CA LEU A 48 -17.88 -15.27 3.15
C LEU A 48 -18.97 -15.38 2.08
N GLU A 49 -19.74 -16.48 2.10
CA GLU A 49 -20.86 -16.71 1.18
C GLU A 49 -21.96 -15.63 1.25
N ARG A 50 -21.98 -14.85 2.33
CA ARG A 50 -22.91 -13.72 2.47
C ARG A 50 -22.50 -12.48 1.68
N PHE A 51 -21.29 -12.51 1.09
CA PHE A 51 -20.78 -11.42 0.21
C PHE A 51 -20.79 -11.93 -1.23
N PRO A 52 -21.91 -11.75 -1.94
CA PRO A 52 -22.06 -12.36 -3.28
C PRO A 52 -21.18 -11.74 -4.35
N VAL A 53 -20.62 -10.56 -4.09
CA VAL A 53 -19.74 -9.86 -5.04
C VAL A 53 -18.41 -9.58 -4.35
N THR A 54 -17.32 -10.03 -4.97
CA THR A 54 -15.96 -9.78 -4.49
C THR A 54 -15.14 -9.13 -5.60
N PHE A 55 -14.52 -8.01 -5.28
CA PHE A 55 -13.58 -7.32 -6.18
C PHE A 55 -12.17 -7.48 -5.64
N GLU A 56 -11.25 -7.76 -6.52
CA GLU A 56 -9.82 -7.71 -6.19
C GLU A 56 -9.30 -6.33 -6.60
N GLN A 57 -8.88 -5.57 -5.60
CA GLN A 57 -8.33 -4.24 -5.82
C GLN A 57 -6.81 -4.33 -5.96
N GLU A 58 -6.33 -4.16 -7.17
CA GLU A 58 -4.89 -4.11 -7.45
C GLU A 58 -4.31 -2.75 -7.06
N TYR A 59 -2.99 -2.67 -6.97
CA TYR A 59 -2.31 -1.39 -6.78
C TYR A 59 -2.56 -0.49 -7.99
N PRO A 60 -2.60 0.82 -7.78
CA PRO A 60 -2.71 1.77 -8.90
C PRO A 60 -1.52 1.62 -9.85
N THR A 61 -1.71 1.96 -11.11
CA THR A 61 -0.60 2.04 -12.07
C THR A 61 0.35 3.17 -11.65
N PRO A 62 1.62 3.14 -12.07
CA PRO A 62 2.56 4.24 -11.79
C PRO A 62 2.02 5.61 -12.19
N ALA A 63 1.30 5.69 -13.31
CA ALA A 63 0.70 6.96 -13.77
C ALA A 63 -0.34 7.49 -12.80
N VAL A 64 -1.18 6.61 -12.22
CA VAL A 64 -2.19 6.99 -11.23
C VAL A 64 -1.51 7.36 -9.90
N GLU A 65 -0.52 6.58 -9.46
CA GLU A 65 0.23 6.90 -8.23
C GLU A 65 0.95 8.25 -8.35
N ASN A 66 1.52 8.53 -9.54
CA ASN A 66 2.16 9.83 -9.80
C ASN A 66 1.17 10.97 -9.53
N LYS A 67 -0.06 10.88 -10.05
CA LYS A 67 -1.12 11.89 -9.79
C LYS A 67 -1.44 12.01 -8.31
N MET A 68 -1.48 10.89 -7.59
CA MET A 68 -1.76 10.87 -6.14
C MET A 68 -0.64 11.57 -5.36
N LEU A 69 0.63 11.31 -5.71
CA LEU A 69 1.77 11.92 -5.04
C LEU A 69 1.88 13.42 -5.36
N ARG A 70 1.58 13.83 -6.60
CA ARG A 70 1.50 15.24 -6.97
C ARG A 70 0.44 15.97 -6.12
N ALA A 71 -0.75 15.38 -6.01
CA ALA A 71 -1.82 15.95 -5.18
C ALA A 71 -1.39 16.04 -3.71
N THR A 72 -0.61 15.06 -3.23
CA THR A 72 -0.05 15.09 -1.87
C THR A 72 0.93 16.26 -1.71
N CYS A 73 1.81 16.48 -2.68
CA CYS A 73 2.74 17.61 -2.69
C CYS A 73 1.97 18.94 -2.65
N GLU A 74 0.95 19.08 -3.48
CA GLU A 74 0.09 20.29 -3.52
C GLU A 74 -0.56 20.55 -2.16
N ALA A 75 -1.13 19.51 -1.54
CA ALA A 75 -1.78 19.60 -0.23
C ALA A 75 -0.79 19.99 0.89
N LEU A 76 0.50 19.65 0.73
CA LEU A 76 1.56 19.94 1.70
C LEU A 76 2.35 21.21 1.34
N ASN A 77 1.94 21.92 0.30
CA ASN A 77 2.61 23.13 -0.21
C ASN A 77 4.08 22.87 -0.62
N VAL A 78 4.36 21.67 -1.15
CA VAL A 78 5.66 21.32 -1.73
C VAL A 78 5.62 21.72 -3.21
N PRO A 79 6.48 22.67 -3.64
CA PRO A 79 6.48 23.09 -5.05
C PRO A 79 6.82 21.94 -5.99
N LEU A 80 6.05 21.80 -7.06
CA LEU A 80 6.27 20.77 -8.10
C LEU A 80 7.32 21.24 -9.10
N THR A 81 8.57 21.38 -8.65
CA THR A 81 9.74 21.66 -9.49
C THR A 81 10.08 20.44 -10.33
N GLY A 82 10.91 20.59 -11.36
CA GLY A 82 11.39 19.47 -12.17
C GLY A 82 12.05 18.38 -11.32
N ASP A 83 12.79 18.79 -10.31
CA ASP A 83 13.46 17.90 -9.35
C ASP A 83 12.45 17.08 -8.52
N VAL A 84 11.36 17.70 -8.05
CA VAL A 84 10.31 17.02 -7.28
C VAL A 84 9.49 16.10 -8.20
N GLU A 85 9.21 16.54 -9.42
CA GLU A 85 8.51 15.72 -10.43
C GLU A 85 9.29 14.43 -10.71
N GLN A 86 10.60 14.54 -10.86
CA GLN A 86 11.49 13.40 -11.10
C GLN A 86 11.51 12.46 -9.89
N PHE A 87 11.58 13.01 -8.68
CA PHE A 87 11.50 12.24 -7.43
C PHE A 87 10.21 11.41 -7.37
N ILE A 88 9.07 12.05 -7.68
CA ILE A 88 7.76 11.37 -7.71
C ILE A 88 7.78 10.21 -8.71
N ALA A 89 8.31 10.46 -9.93
CA ALA A 89 8.39 9.43 -10.97
C ALA A 89 9.22 8.24 -10.50
N TYR A 90 10.38 8.49 -9.90
CA TYR A 90 11.26 7.42 -9.37
C TYR A 90 10.56 6.61 -8.27
N LEU A 91 9.87 7.28 -7.37
CA LEU A 91 9.13 6.59 -6.30
C LEU A 91 8.08 5.63 -6.86
N CYS A 92 7.36 6.07 -7.90
CA CYS A 92 6.31 5.25 -8.52
C CYS A 92 6.91 4.04 -9.25
N ASP A 93 7.99 4.25 -10.01
CA ASP A 93 8.67 3.18 -10.73
C ASP A 93 9.29 2.17 -9.77
N TRP A 94 9.94 2.66 -8.72
CA TRP A 94 10.53 1.83 -7.67
C TRP A 94 9.46 0.95 -7.00
N ALA A 95 8.33 1.52 -6.62
CA ALA A 95 7.24 0.75 -6.00
C ALA A 95 6.69 -0.31 -6.94
N ASP A 96 6.57 0.00 -8.23
CA ASP A 96 6.10 -0.93 -9.25
C ASP A 96 7.05 -2.12 -9.40
N ILE A 97 8.36 -1.85 -9.46
CA ILE A 97 9.41 -2.89 -9.54
C ILE A 97 9.37 -3.78 -8.29
N VAL A 98 9.30 -3.18 -7.09
CA VAL A 98 9.23 -3.92 -5.82
C VAL A 98 8.01 -4.85 -5.81
N ARG A 99 6.85 -4.36 -6.24
CA ARG A 99 5.61 -5.16 -6.27
C ARG A 99 5.68 -6.31 -7.28
N LYS A 100 6.30 -6.08 -8.42
CA LYS A 100 6.54 -7.13 -9.43
C LYS A 100 7.47 -8.20 -8.86
N THR A 101 8.56 -7.78 -8.22
CA THR A 101 9.51 -8.70 -7.58
C THR A 101 8.84 -9.53 -6.47
N PHE A 102 7.96 -8.91 -5.67
CA PHE A 102 7.17 -9.59 -4.65
C PHE A 102 6.25 -10.65 -5.29
N LYS A 103 5.56 -10.29 -6.37
CA LYS A 103 4.66 -11.19 -7.10
C LYS A 103 5.40 -12.42 -7.62
N ASP A 104 6.65 -12.22 -8.05
CA ASP A 104 7.52 -13.29 -8.57
C ASP A 104 8.22 -14.08 -7.46
N GLY A 105 8.00 -13.74 -6.19
CA GLY A 105 8.58 -14.43 -5.04
C GLY A 105 10.01 -14.04 -4.71
N GLY A 106 10.53 -12.98 -5.31
CA GLY A 106 11.90 -12.52 -5.09
C GLY A 106 12.12 -11.75 -3.80
N ILE A 107 11.07 -11.21 -3.22
CA ILE A 107 11.08 -10.50 -1.92
C ILE A 107 9.76 -10.79 -1.19
N ASP A 108 9.76 -10.62 0.13
CA ASP A 108 8.62 -10.95 1.00
C ASP A 108 7.85 -9.72 1.52
N GLU A 109 8.23 -8.54 1.08
CA GLU A 109 7.60 -7.29 1.51
C GLU A 109 7.32 -6.40 0.30
N ILE A 110 6.42 -5.44 0.47
CA ILE A 110 6.03 -4.52 -0.61
C ILE A 110 6.15 -3.06 -0.17
N ILE A 111 6.21 -2.18 -1.16
CA ILE A 111 6.06 -0.74 -0.98
C ILE A 111 4.62 -0.38 -1.37
N SER A 112 3.80 -0.04 -0.38
CA SER A 112 2.41 0.34 -0.61
C SER A 112 2.32 1.81 -1.06
N THR A 113 1.20 2.17 -1.69
CA THR A 113 0.89 3.57 -2.02
C THR A 113 0.93 4.45 -0.76
N ARG A 114 0.45 3.93 0.37
CA ARG A 114 0.53 4.63 1.66
C ARG A 114 1.98 4.93 2.05
N ARG A 115 2.90 4.00 1.77
CA ARG A 115 4.33 4.21 2.06
C ARG A 115 4.89 5.34 1.21
N LEU A 116 4.51 5.40 -0.07
CA LEU A 116 4.92 6.50 -0.96
C LEU A 116 4.42 7.86 -0.44
N VAL A 117 3.17 7.92 0.01
CA VAL A 117 2.60 9.14 0.60
C VAL A 117 3.40 9.54 1.86
N HIS A 118 3.78 8.58 2.70
CA HIS A 118 4.61 8.84 3.90
C HIS A 118 5.98 9.40 3.51
N ILE A 119 6.58 8.90 2.43
CA ILE A 119 7.87 9.41 1.94
C ILE A 119 7.72 10.88 1.51
N ILE A 120 6.67 11.23 0.78
CA ILE A 120 6.41 12.62 0.37
C ILE A 120 6.22 13.51 1.61
N ARG A 121 5.49 13.02 2.62
CA ARG A 121 5.30 13.76 3.89
C ARG A 121 6.62 13.98 4.63
N ALA A 122 7.47 12.96 4.69
CA ALA A 122 8.80 13.06 5.30
C ALA A 122 9.67 14.05 4.52
N TYR A 123 9.62 14.00 3.19
CA TYR A 123 10.34 14.94 2.33
C TYR A 123 9.86 16.38 2.58
N ALA A 124 8.55 16.59 2.72
CA ALA A 124 7.99 17.93 3.01
C ALA A 124 8.52 18.51 4.34
N ILE A 125 8.80 17.64 5.32
CA ILE A 125 9.33 18.04 6.63
C ILE A 125 10.84 18.29 6.58
N PHE A 126 11.60 17.35 6.01
CA PHE A 126 13.07 17.32 6.13
C PHE A 126 13.81 17.87 4.91
N GLY A 127 13.14 17.99 3.76
CA GLY A 127 13.72 18.56 2.54
C GLY A 127 14.80 17.71 1.88
N LYS A 128 14.99 16.45 2.31
CA LYS A 128 16.03 15.54 1.81
C LYS A 128 15.39 14.24 1.33
N LYS A 129 15.48 13.96 0.03
CA LYS A 129 14.86 12.83 -0.64
C LYS A 129 15.29 11.49 -0.04
N MET A 130 16.61 11.24 -0.01
CA MET A 130 17.15 9.96 0.44
C MET A 130 16.84 9.70 1.91
N MET A 131 16.93 10.75 2.74
CA MET A 131 16.56 10.69 4.15
C MET A 131 15.07 10.28 4.30
N ALA A 132 14.19 10.89 3.51
CA ALA A 132 12.76 10.58 3.53
C ALA A 132 12.50 9.10 3.17
N VAL A 133 13.17 8.60 2.13
CA VAL A 133 13.06 7.19 1.71
C VAL A 133 13.53 6.28 2.85
N GLU A 134 14.74 6.50 3.37
CA GLU A 134 15.34 5.66 4.43
C GLU A 134 14.48 5.62 5.69
N MET A 135 14.02 6.78 6.16
CA MET A 135 13.20 6.88 7.37
C MET A 135 11.89 6.09 7.24
N CYS A 136 11.29 6.09 6.06
CA CYS A 136 10.04 5.37 5.83
C CYS A 136 10.24 3.86 5.62
N LEU A 137 11.50 3.40 5.53
CA LEU A 137 11.85 1.98 5.40
C LEU A 137 12.31 1.36 6.74
N ASN A 138 12.49 2.16 7.79
CA ASN A 138 13.06 1.71 9.07
C ASN A 138 12.23 0.65 9.79
N ARG A 139 10.96 0.46 9.42
CA ARG A 139 10.12 -0.60 10.02
C ARG A 139 10.43 -1.99 9.45
N PHE A 140 11.10 -2.05 8.30
CA PHE A 140 11.49 -3.33 7.70
C PHE A 140 12.80 -3.84 8.35
N ASP A 141 13.04 -5.15 8.25
CA ASP A 141 14.32 -5.72 8.68
C ASP A 141 15.45 -5.17 7.79
N GLU A 142 16.69 -5.28 8.26
CA GLU A 142 17.85 -4.68 7.61
C GLU A 142 18.10 -5.22 6.20
N GLU A 143 17.83 -6.51 5.97
CA GLU A 143 18.01 -7.15 4.66
C GLU A 143 17.00 -6.59 3.65
N THR A 144 15.73 -6.53 4.03
CA THR A 144 14.65 -5.97 3.21
C THR A 144 14.90 -4.49 2.92
N LYS A 145 15.24 -3.72 3.96
CA LYS A 145 15.54 -2.30 3.84
C LYS A 145 16.69 -2.06 2.86
N SER A 146 17.78 -2.82 3.02
CA SER A 146 18.96 -2.74 2.13
C SER A 146 18.59 -3.05 0.68
N SER A 147 17.81 -4.10 0.46
CA SER A 147 17.33 -4.49 -0.88
C SER A 147 16.50 -3.38 -1.54
N PHE A 148 15.59 -2.78 -0.77
CA PHE A 148 14.74 -1.70 -1.27
C PHE A 148 15.56 -0.45 -1.63
N ILE A 149 16.55 -0.10 -0.80
CA ILE A 149 17.45 1.04 -1.04
C ILE A 149 18.30 0.78 -2.29
N GLN A 150 18.84 -0.43 -2.44
CA GLN A 150 19.62 -0.80 -3.63
C GLN A 150 18.82 -0.67 -4.91
N LEU A 151 17.57 -1.13 -4.91
CA LEU A 151 16.66 -0.99 -6.07
C LEU A 151 16.40 0.48 -6.38
N TYR A 152 16.16 1.29 -5.33
CA TYR A 152 15.93 2.73 -5.48
C TYR A 152 17.16 3.42 -6.09
N THR A 153 18.35 3.13 -5.57
CA THR A 153 19.61 3.76 -5.99
C THR A 153 19.96 3.38 -7.44
N LYS A 154 19.63 2.17 -7.87
CA LYS A 154 19.85 1.73 -9.27
C LYS A 154 19.03 2.58 -10.25
N LEU A 155 17.78 2.82 -9.94
CA LEU A 155 16.91 3.65 -10.77
C LEU A 155 17.42 5.09 -10.85
N ASP A 156 17.87 5.63 -9.72
CA ASP A 156 18.42 7.00 -9.63
C ASP A 156 19.72 7.11 -10.44
N GLY A 157 20.60 6.08 -10.34
CA GLY A 157 21.89 6.04 -11.03
C GLY A 157 21.82 5.82 -12.55
N GLU A 158 20.76 5.18 -13.02
CA GLU A 158 20.58 4.94 -14.46
C GLU A 158 20.23 6.23 -15.23
N THR A 159 19.72 7.24 -14.53
CA THR A 159 19.34 8.52 -15.13
C THR A 159 20.52 9.51 -15.18
N ASP A 160 21.51 9.35 -14.28
CA ASP A 160 22.71 10.19 -14.27
C ASP A 160 23.75 9.77 -15.35
N ALA A 161 23.50 8.65 -16.05
CA ALA A 161 24.39 8.10 -17.07
C ALA A 161 24.01 8.45 -18.53
N GLU A 162 22.93 9.25 -18.75
CA GLU A 162 22.49 9.78 -20.04
C GLU A 162 22.71 11.30 -20.09
#